data_76dbaf4ea0a2039a72f90eec4f3f4163
#
_entry.id   76dbaf4ea0a2039a72f90eec4f3f4163
#
_cell.length_a   1.000
_cell.length_b   1.000
_cell.length_c   1.000
_cell.angle_alpha   90.00
_cell.angle_beta   90.00
_cell.angle_gamma   90.00
#
_symmetry.space_group_name_H-M   'P 1'
#
loop_
_entity.id
_entity.type
_entity.pdbx_description
1 polymer ?
#
loop_
_entity_poly.entity_id
_entity_poly.type
_entity_poly.pdbx_seq_one_letter_code
_entity_poly.pdbx_strand_id
1 'polypeptide(L)'
;MKFIAIIPARYASTRFPGKPLAKLGGKPVIQHVYEQAVAVLGEAYVATDDDRIREAVEAFGGKAIMTRTDHKSGTDRIEEAIEKIEVRGARCEVRGTRCEECVIINIQGDEPFIQRSQIETLCRQFDDPTTQIATLGKRFESMEAVENPNSPKIVTDVNGFALYFSRSVIPFVRGIDRQEWFGKFPFLKHLGIYAYRREVLREITQLPQSPLEIAESLEQLRWLQNGYRIRVGETDVETVGIDTPEDLQRAEAFLANS
;
A
#
# COMPACT_ATOMS: atom_id res chain seq x y z
N MET A 1 -6.90 -7.37 -17.99
CA MET A 1 -6.01 -6.34 -17.42
C MET A 1 -4.85 -7.03 -16.71
N LYS A 2 -3.62 -6.51 -16.80
CA LYS A 2 -2.45 -7.09 -16.12
C LYS A 2 -2.19 -6.32 -14.83
N PHE A 3 -1.90 -7.05 -13.74
CA PHE A 3 -1.51 -6.49 -12.45
C PHE A 3 -0.07 -6.87 -12.13
N ILE A 4 0.72 -5.91 -11.64
CA ILE A 4 2.13 -6.11 -11.28
C ILE A 4 2.33 -5.55 -9.87
N ALA A 5 2.83 -6.35 -8.94
CA ALA A 5 3.20 -5.87 -7.62
C ALA A 5 4.60 -5.26 -7.63
N ILE A 6 4.73 -4.07 -7.07
CA ILE A 6 6.00 -3.47 -6.70
C ILE A 6 6.02 -3.28 -5.19
N ILE A 7 7.06 -3.79 -4.55
CA ILE A 7 7.22 -3.81 -3.10
C ILE A 7 8.39 -2.88 -2.77
N PRO A 8 8.13 -1.60 -2.40
CA PRO A 8 9.19 -0.69 -2.01
C PRO A 8 9.81 -1.15 -0.69
N ALA A 9 11.13 -1.27 -0.65
CA ALA A 9 11.86 -1.68 0.53
C ALA A 9 13.16 -0.89 0.66
N ARG A 10 13.41 -0.28 1.83
CA ARG A 10 14.64 0.41 2.14
C ARG A 10 15.24 -0.11 3.44
N TYR A 11 16.56 -0.13 3.50
CA TYR A 11 17.25 -0.56 4.71
C TYR A 11 17.22 0.51 5.81
N ALA A 12 17.37 1.77 5.40
CA ALA A 12 17.39 2.91 6.32
C ALA A 12 15.99 3.25 6.82
N SER A 13 15.61 2.67 7.94
CA SER A 13 14.41 3.02 8.73
C SER A 13 14.85 3.57 10.07
N THR A 14 14.28 4.68 10.51
CA THR A 14 14.64 5.32 11.79
C THR A 14 14.22 4.49 13.00
N ARG A 15 13.06 3.83 12.92
CA ARG A 15 12.48 3.03 14.01
C ARG A 15 13.02 1.60 14.05
N PHE A 16 13.30 1.02 12.89
CA PHE A 16 13.77 -0.36 12.77
C PHE A 16 14.67 -0.52 11.53
N PRO A 17 15.97 -0.17 11.62
CA PRO A 17 16.93 -0.36 10.53
C PRO A 17 17.03 -1.81 10.11
N GLY A 18 17.06 -2.07 8.79
CA GLY A 18 17.14 -3.43 8.27
C GLY A 18 15.85 -4.25 8.38
N LYS A 19 14.73 -3.63 8.74
CA LYS A 19 13.41 -4.26 8.88
C LYS A 19 13.06 -5.27 7.77
N PRO A 20 13.24 -5.00 6.47
CA PRO A 20 12.93 -5.96 5.41
C PRO A 20 13.68 -7.28 5.52
N LEU A 21 14.88 -7.26 6.14
CA LEU A 21 15.73 -8.43 6.31
C LEU A 21 15.57 -9.12 7.67
N ALA A 22 14.80 -8.51 8.60
CA ALA A 22 14.50 -9.12 9.89
C ALA A 22 13.79 -10.46 9.67
N LYS A 23 14.13 -11.45 10.51
CA LYS A 23 13.58 -12.80 10.39
C LYS A 23 12.23 -12.90 11.08
N LEU A 24 11.26 -13.44 10.36
CA LEU A 24 9.93 -13.80 10.83
C LEU A 24 9.70 -15.28 10.46
N GLY A 25 9.57 -16.17 11.44
CA GLY A 25 9.44 -17.59 11.18
C GLY A 25 10.59 -18.17 10.34
N GLY A 26 11.82 -17.66 10.52
CA GLY A 26 13.01 -18.08 9.77
C GLY A 26 13.22 -17.46 8.39
N LYS A 27 12.22 -16.79 7.80
CA LYS A 27 12.32 -16.08 6.52
C LYS A 27 12.44 -14.56 6.73
N PRO A 28 13.12 -13.81 5.84
CA PRO A 28 13.05 -12.35 5.86
C PRO A 28 11.60 -11.84 5.74
N VAL A 29 11.27 -10.74 6.42
CA VAL A 29 9.94 -10.08 6.32
C VAL A 29 9.58 -9.82 4.86
N ILE A 30 10.51 -9.29 4.06
CA ILE A 30 10.29 -9.01 2.64
C ILE A 30 9.96 -10.27 1.81
N GLN A 31 10.45 -11.45 2.21
CA GLN A 31 10.16 -12.71 1.53
C GLN A 31 8.69 -13.11 1.70
N HIS A 32 8.11 -12.93 2.89
CA HIS A 32 6.69 -13.20 3.12
C HIS A 32 5.81 -12.33 2.22
N VAL A 33 6.09 -11.04 2.15
CA VAL A 33 5.34 -10.10 1.29
C VAL A 33 5.47 -10.49 -0.19
N TYR A 34 6.69 -10.79 -0.63
CA TYR A 34 6.97 -11.15 -2.02
C TYR A 34 6.25 -12.44 -2.43
N GLU A 35 6.35 -13.50 -1.60
CA GLU A 35 5.70 -14.79 -1.86
C GLU A 35 4.17 -14.64 -1.98
N GLN A 36 3.54 -13.84 -1.10
CA GLN A 36 2.10 -13.57 -1.17
C GLN A 36 1.73 -12.80 -2.45
N ALA A 37 2.48 -11.77 -2.81
CA ALA A 37 2.24 -11.00 -4.03
C ALA A 37 2.33 -11.88 -5.28
N VAL A 38 3.38 -12.70 -5.39
CA VAL A 38 3.57 -13.63 -6.52
C VAL A 38 2.48 -14.69 -6.57
N ALA A 39 2.08 -15.25 -5.43
CA ALA A 39 1.03 -16.27 -5.37
C ALA A 39 -0.33 -15.79 -5.91
N VAL A 40 -0.62 -14.48 -5.79
CA VAL A 40 -1.88 -13.90 -6.26
C VAL A 40 -1.77 -13.37 -7.69
N LEU A 41 -0.69 -12.64 -7.99
CA LEU A 41 -0.56 -11.85 -9.22
C LEU A 41 0.33 -12.51 -10.29
N GLY A 42 1.12 -13.54 -9.90
CA GLY A 42 2.08 -14.21 -10.76
C GLY A 42 3.33 -13.40 -11.04
N GLU A 43 3.34 -12.09 -10.77
CA GLU A 43 4.49 -11.21 -11.01
C GLU A 43 4.62 -10.14 -9.93
N ALA A 44 5.82 -10.08 -9.31
CA ALA A 44 6.17 -9.09 -8.31
C ALA A 44 7.65 -8.71 -8.41
N TYR A 45 7.99 -7.49 -7.96
CA TYR A 45 9.35 -6.99 -7.87
C TYR A 45 9.55 -6.25 -6.55
N VAL A 46 10.73 -6.39 -5.95
CA VAL A 46 11.15 -5.56 -4.82
C VAL A 46 11.96 -4.39 -5.36
N ALA A 47 11.50 -3.16 -5.07
CA ALA A 47 12.20 -1.92 -5.43
C ALA A 47 13.02 -1.44 -4.23
N THR A 48 14.35 -1.44 -4.35
CA THR A 48 15.26 -1.11 -3.23
C THR A 48 16.46 -0.28 -3.69
N ASP A 49 17.06 0.43 -2.74
CA ASP A 49 18.32 1.18 -2.90
C ASP A 49 19.49 0.53 -2.15
N ASP A 50 19.31 -0.69 -1.63
CA ASP A 50 20.29 -1.35 -0.77
C ASP A 50 20.64 -2.74 -1.32
N ASP A 51 21.95 -2.98 -1.56
CA ASP A 51 22.44 -4.24 -2.10
C ASP A 51 22.14 -5.44 -1.21
N ARG A 52 22.12 -5.26 0.12
CA ARG A 52 21.80 -6.35 1.08
C ARG A 52 20.38 -6.85 0.89
N ILE A 53 19.43 -5.93 0.60
CA ILE A 53 18.03 -6.30 0.31
C ILE A 53 17.97 -6.99 -1.05
N ARG A 54 18.66 -6.46 -2.08
CA ARG A 54 18.73 -7.07 -3.40
C ARG A 54 19.25 -8.51 -3.31
N GLU A 55 20.39 -8.71 -2.66
CA GLU A 55 21.01 -10.03 -2.51
C GLU A 55 20.10 -11.02 -1.76
N ALA A 56 19.44 -10.56 -0.68
CA ALA A 56 18.48 -11.38 0.04
C ALA A 56 17.28 -11.78 -0.83
N VAL A 57 16.76 -10.85 -1.64
CA VAL A 57 15.64 -11.12 -2.57
C VAL A 57 16.05 -12.12 -3.64
N GLU A 58 17.22 -11.94 -4.25
CA GLU A 58 17.78 -12.85 -5.26
C GLU A 58 18.05 -14.24 -4.67
N ALA A 59 18.50 -14.32 -3.42
CA ALA A 59 18.82 -15.58 -2.73
C ALA A 59 17.58 -16.50 -2.54
N PHE A 60 16.38 -15.94 -2.38
CA PHE A 60 15.14 -16.74 -2.36
C PHE A 60 14.46 -16.86 -3.74
N GLY A 61 15.12 -16.43 -4.84
CA GLY A 61 14.60 -16.52 -6.20
C GLY A 61 13.64 -15.37 -6.57
N GLY A 62 13.59 -14.32 -5.79
CA GLY A 62 12.79 -13.13 -6.06
C GLY A 62 13.44 -12.20 -7.08
N LYS A 63 12.67 -11.24 -7.60
CA LYS A 63 13.12 -10.22 -8.54
C LYS A 63 13.31 -8.89 -7.81
N ALA A 64 14.52 -8.32 -7.87
CA ALA A 64 14.84 -7.03 -7.30
C ALA A 64 15.19 -6.00 -8.39
N ILE A 65 14.78 -4.76 -8.19
CA ILE A 65 15.12 -3.61 -9.02
C ILE A 65 15.82 -2.56 -8.14
N MET A 66 17.07 -2.25 -8.48
CA MET A 66 17.80 -1.19 -7.81
C MET A 66 17.26 0.18 -8.23
N THR A 67 16.99 1.02 -7.25
CA THR A 67 16.47 2.39 -7.42
C THR A 67 17.39 3.39 -6.71
N ARG A 68 17.20 4.68 -6.98
CA ARG A 68 17.98 5.73 -6.33
C ARG A 68 17.67 5.79 -4.82
N THR A 69 18.61 6.38 -4.08
CA THR A 69 18.53 6.54 -2.61
C THR A 69 17.72 7.77 -2.17
N ASP A 70 17.53 8.75 -3.08
CA ASP A 70 16.99 10.07 -2.80
C ASP A 70 15.45 10.19 -2.94
N HIS A 71 14.76 9.06 -3.15
CA HIS A 71 13.29 9.05 -3.21
C HIS A 71 12.66 9.50 -1.90
N LYS A 72 11.71 10.42 -2.00
CA LYS A 72 10.98 10.97 -0.86
C LYS A 72 9.83 10.08 -0.41
N SER A 73 9.24 9.32 -1.34
CA SER A 73 8.12 8.43 -1.07
C SER A 73 8.33 7.01 -1.64
N GLY A 74 7.52 6.06 -1.17
CA GLY A 74 7.45 4.73 -1.76
C GLY A 74 6.92 4.78 -3.19
N THR A 75 6.00 5.69 -3.48
CA THR A 75 5.38 5.87 -4.79
C THR A 75 6.40 6.32 -5.84
N ASP A 76 7.30 7.26 -5.50
CA ASP A 76 8.39 7.69 -6.39
C ASP A 76 9.35 6.53 -6.72
N ARG A 77 9.65 5.69 -5.72
CA ARG A 77 10.49 4.51 -5.90
C ARG A 77 9.85 3.47 -6.83
N ILE A 78 8.55 3.28 -6.71
CA ILE A 78 7.78 2.38 -7.55
C ILE A 78 7.80 2.85 -9.00
N GLU A 79 7.62 4.14 -9.25
CA GLU A 79 7.68 4.70 -10.60
C GLU A 79 9.03 4.43 -11.27
N GLU A 80 10.15 4.74 -10.59
CA GLU A 80 11.48 4.44 -11.14
C GLU A 80 11.68 2.94 -11.40
N ALA A 81 11.19 2.08 -10.51
CA ALA A 81 11.30 0.63 -10.70
C ALA A 81 10.56 0.17 -11.95
N ILE A 82 9.36 0.68 -12.20
CA ILE A 82 8.57 0.35 -13.41
C ILE A 82 9.25 0.87 -14.66
N GLU A 83 9.76 2.11 -14.67
CA GLU A 83 10.55 2.65 -15.81
C GLU A 83 11.73 1.74 -16.14
N LYS A 84 12.47 1.27 -15.13
CA LYS A 84 13.61 0.36 -15.35
C LYS A 84 13.20 -1.02 -15.87
N ILE A 85 12.04 -1.54 -15.48
CA ILE A 85 11.47 -2.78 -16.00
C ILE A 85 11.12 -2.59 -17.48
N GLU A 86 10.49 -1.48 -17.85
CA GLU A 86 10.12 -1.15 -19.23
C GLU A 86 11.35 -1.03 -20.15
N VAL A 87 12.39 -0.30 -19.70
CA VAL A 87 13.62 -0.07 -20.48
C VAL A 87 14.45 -1.35 -20.70
N ARG A 88 14.47 -2.28 -19.75
CA ARG A 88 15.25 -3.53 -19.86
C ARG A 88 14.70 -4.51 -20.91
N GLY A 89 13.72 -4.08 -21.73
CA GLY A 89 13.15 -4.94 -22.76
C GLY A 89 12.39 -6.13 -22.18
N ALA A 90 12.20 -6.16 -20.87
CA ALA A 90 11.05 -6.79 -20.29
C ALA A 90 9.85 -5.96 -20.79
N ARG A 91 9.65 -6.00 -22.15
CA ARG A 91 8.35 -5.63 -22.69
C ARG A 91 7.39 -6.32 -21.76
N CYS A 92 6.47 -5.56 -21.17
CA CYS A 92 5.29 -6.11 -20.55
C CYS A 92 4.47 -6.88 -21.61
N GLU A 93 5.16 -7.68 -22.42
CA GLU A 93 4.64 -8.65 -23.34
C GLU A 93 4.47 -9.99 -22.63
N VAL A 94 3.64 -10.00 -21.59
CA VAL A 94 2.96 -11.25 -21.32
C VAL A 94 1.71 -11.23 -22.18
N ARG A 95 1.78 -11.91 -23.34
CA ARG A 95 0.70 -12.12 -24.30
C ARG A 95 0.16 -10.88 -25.02
N GLY A 96 1.03 -9.94 -25.45
CA GLY A 96 0.64 -8.87 -26.38
C GLY A 96 -0.06 -7.65 -25.76
N THR A 97 -0.09 -7.53 -24.44
CA THR A 97 -0.61 -6.33 -23.74
C THR A 97 0.50 -5.30 -23.57
N ARG A 98 0.28 -4.05 -24.02
CA ARG A 98 1.21 -2.95 -23.78
C ARG A 98 1.26 -2.60 -22.29
N CYS A 99 2.41 -2.12 -21.79
CA CYS A 99 2.56 -1.71 -20.38
C CYS A 99 1.60 -0.59 -19.96
N GLU A 100 1.15 0.22 -20.91
CA GLU A 100 0.15 1.27 -20.73
C GLU A 100 -1.21 0.76 -20.20
N GLU A 101 -1.50 -0.54 -20.37
CA GLU A 101 -2.73 -1.17 -19.88
C GLU A 101 -2.56 -1.90 -18.54
N CYS A 102 -1.40 -1.72 -17.88
CA CYS A 102 -1.12 -2.38 -16.61
C CYS A 102 -1.62 -1.57 -15.41
N VAL A 103 -1.96 -2.28 -14.35
CA VAL A 103 -2.19 -1.73 -13.00
C VAL A 103 -1.03 -2.11 -12.10
N ILE A 104 -0.43 -1.12 -11.46
CA ILE A 104 0.68 -1.29 -10.54
C ILE A 104 0.15 -1.34 -9.12
N ILE A 105 0.45 -2.41 -8.40
CA ILE A 105 0.03 -2.58 -7.01
C ILE A 105 1.24 -2.28 -6.10
N ASN A 106 1.06 -1.29 -5.23
CA ASN A 106 2.00 -0.95 -4.17
C ASN A 106 1.66 -1.75 -2.92
N ILE A 107 2.47 -2.76 -2.63
CA ILE A 107 2.38 -3.54 -1.39
C ILE A 107 3.53 -3.12 -0.49
N GLN A 108 3.25 -2.68 0.73
CA GLN A 108 4.29 -2.25 1.65
C GLN A 108 5.17 -3.43 2.07
N GLY A 109 6.50 -3.23 2.01
CA GLY A 109 7.49 -4.29 2.32
C GLY A 109 7.54 -4.73 3.79
N ASP A 110 6.71 -4.13 4.63
CA ASP A 110 6.59 -4.39 6.07
C ASP A 110 5.24 -5.00 6.48
N GLU A 111 4.43 -5.43 5.51
CA GLU A 111 3.14 -6.09 5.74
C GLU A 111 3.18 -7.61 5.40
N PRO A 112 3.91 -8.44 6.19
CA PRO A 112 4.11 -9.86 5.88
C PRO A 112 2.82 -10.70 5.92
N PHE A 113 1.77 -10.19 6.55
CA PHE A 113 0.48 -10.86 6.69
C PHE A 113 -0.57 -10.39 5.70
N ILE A 114 -0.15 -9.67 4.64
CA ILE A 114 -1.10 -9.32 3.59
C ILE A 114 -1.77 -10.57 3.03
N GLN A 115 -3.10 -10.54 2.92
CA GLN A 115 -3.87 -11.68 2.49
C GLN A 115 -4.26 -11.59 1.02
N ARG A 116 -4.42 -12.76 0.40
CA ARG A 116 -4.91 -12.91 -0.97
C ARG A 116 -6.18 -12.10 -1.21
N SER A 117 -7.16 -12.19 -0.29
CA SER A 117 -8.46 -11.51 -0.40
C SER A 117 -8.32 -9.99 -0.50
N GLN A 118 -7.33 -9.38 0.16
CA GLN A 118 -7.08 -7.94 0.09
C GLN A 118 -6.55 -7.56 -1.31
N ILE A 119 -5.57 -8.29 -1.82
CA ILE A 119 -5.01 -8.06 -3.16
C ILE A 119 -6.10 -8.23 -4.22
N GLU A 120 -6.90 -9.30 -4.13
CA GLU A 120 -8.01 -9.56 -5.06
C GLU A 120 -9.11 -8.48 -4.96
N THR A 121 -9.43 -7.99 -3.75
CA THR A 121 -10.40 -6.90 -3.56
C THR A 121 -9.89 -5.61 -4.19
N LEU A 122 -8.60 -5.32 -4.07
CA LEU A 122 -7.98 -4.16 -4.72
C LEU A 122 -8.02 -4.28 -6.24
N CYS A 123 -7.68 -5.45 -6.80
CA CYS A 123 -7.75 -5.72 -8.24
C CYS A 123 -9.16 -5.52 -8.80
N ARG A 124 -10.19 -6.01 -8.12
CA ARG A 124 -11.60 -5.86 -8.53
C ARG A 124 -12.07 -4.42 -8.66
N GLN A 125 -11.40 -3.45 -8.00
CA GLN A 125 -11.75 -2.04 -8.17
C GLN A 125 -11.54 -1.56 -9.60
N PHE A 126 -10.68 -2.22 -10.38
CA PHE A 126 -10.38 -1.90 -11.78
C PHE A 126 -11.29 -2.61 -12.79
N ASP A 127 -12.28 -3.36 -12.33
CA ASP A 127 -13.39 -3.84 -13.20
C ASP A 127 -14.21 -2.65 -13.72
N ASP A 128 -14.24 -1.55 -12.96
CA ASP A 128 -14.72 -0.25 -13.45
C ASP A 128 -13.59 0.45 -14.23
N PRO A 129 -13.78 0.68 -15.55
CA PRO A 129 -12.74 1.30 -16.39
C PRO A 129 -12.42 2.75 -15.99
N THR A 130 -13.26 3.40 -15.20
CA THR A 130 -13.04 4.77 -14.72
C THR A 130 -12.14 4.85 -13.50
N THR A 131 -11.82 3.73 -12.86
CA THR A 131 -10.93 3.69 -11.71
C THR A 131 -9.51 4.03 -12.13
N GLN A 132 -8.97 5.09 -11.57
CA GLN A 132 -7.61 5.58 -11.78
C GLN A 132 -6.66 5.06 -10.70
N ILE A 133 -7.07 5.21 -9.45
CA ILE A 133 -6.35 4.80 -8.24
C ILE A 133 -7.33 4.03 -7.37
N ALA A 134 -6.86 2.99 -6.72
CA ALA A 134 -7.64 2.27 -5.72
C ALA A 134 -6.84 2.08 -4.43
N THR A 135 -7.55 1.99 -3.31
CA THR A 135 -7.04 1.63 -2.00
C THR A 135 -8.06 0.77 -1.27
N LEU A 136 -7.70 0.31 -0.07
CA LEU A 136 -8.62 -0.44 0.78
C LEU A 136 -9.00 0.33 2.05
N GLY A 137 -10.19 0.05 2.53
CA GLY A 137 -10.67 0.49 3.83
C GLY A 137 -11.25 -0.66 4.62
N LYS A 138 -11.11 -0.61 5.94
CA LYS A 138 -11.70 -1.56 6.89
C LYS A 138 -12.58 -0.81 7.88
N ARG A 139 -13.71 -1.39 8.27
CA ARG A 139 -14.53 -0.85 9.36
C ARG A 139 -13.74 -0.86 10.66
N PHE A 140 -13.77 0.25 11.39
CA PHE A 140 -13.22 0.27 12.74
C PHE A 140 -14.00 -0.64 13.66
N GLU A 141 -13.36 -1.17 14.71
CA GLU A 141 -13.95 -2.11 15.66
C GLU A 141 -14.25 -1.47 17.03
N SER A 142 -13.72 -0.25 17.28
CA SER A 142 -13.96 0.50 18.51
C SER A 142 -13.82 2.00 18.32
N MET A 143 -14.45 2.79 19.22
CA MET A 143 -14.26 4.24 19.21
C MET A 143 -12.82 4.66 19.54
N GLU A 144 -12.15 3.94 20.43
CA GLU A 144 -10.75 4.16 20.76
C GLU A 144 -9.85 4.06 19.50
N ALA A 145 -10.08 3.04 18.68
CA ALA A 145 -9.37 2.88 17.41
C ALA A 145 -9.67 4.02 16.41
N VAL A 146 -10.92 4.50 16.37
CA VAL A 146 -11.32 5.66 15.57
C VAL A 146 -10.60 6.94 16.03
N GLU A 147 -10.41 7.12 17.32
CA GLU A 147 -9.72 8.31 17.85
C GLU A 147 -8.20 8.31 17.65
N ASN A 148 -7.60 7.17 17.34
CA ASN A 148 -6.17 7.07 17.10
C ASN A 148 -5.77 7.86 15.83
N PRO A 149 -4.94 8.92 15.92
CA PRO A 149 -4.52 9.71 14.76
C PRO A 149 -3.57 8.94 13.81
N ASN A 150 -2.97 7.84 14.28
CA ASN A 150 -2.13 6.99 13.45
C ASN A 150 -2.95 6.05 12.54
N SER A 151 -4.26 5.98 12.75
CA SER A 151 -5.21 5.26 11.91
C SER A 151 -6.05 6.26 11.11
N PRO A 152 -5.66 6.65 9.88
CA PRO A 152 -6.42 7.63 9.11
C PRO A 152 -7.82 7.11 8.78
N LYS A 153 -8.79 8.02 8.78
CA LYS A 153 -10.19 7.76 8.44
C LYS A 153 -10.44 8.13 6.99
N ILE A 154 -11.37 7.41 6.37
CA ILE A 154 -11.83 7.69 5.01
C ILE A 154 -13.32 8.02 5.07
N VAL A 155 -13.74 9.03 4.33
CA VAL A 155 -15.14 9.24 3.95
C VAL A 155 -15.27 9.05 2.46
N THR A 156 -16.33 8.35 2.03
CA THR A 156 -16.55 8.02 0.62
C THR A 156 -17.86 8.61 0.10
N ASP A 157 -17.94 8.80 -1.21
CA ASP A 157 -19.20 9.06 -1.89
C ASP A 157 -20.04 7.76 -2.02
N VAL A 158 -21.26 7.90 -2.53
CA VAL A 158 -22.19 6.77 -2.73
C VAL A 158 -21.68 5.75 -3.76
N ASN A 159 -20.69 6.09 -4.56
CA ASN A 159 -20.07 5.23 -5.56
C ASN A 159 -18.78 4.57 -5.03
N GLY A 160 -18.42 4.79 -3.77
CA GLY A 160 -17.20 4.23 -3.15
C GLY A 160 -15.92 4.96 -3.50
N PHE A 161 -15.98 6.22 -3.99
CA PHE A 161 -14.78 7.03 -4.16
C PHE A 161 -14.51 7.87 -2.90
N ALA A 162 -13.23 7.97 -2.52
CA ALA A 162 -12.83 8.78 -1.38
C ALA A 162 -13.15 10.26 -1.61
N LEU A 163 -13.84 10.85 -0.64
CA LEU A 163 -14.06 12.29 -0.56
C LEU A 163 -12.91 12.97 0.20
N TYR A 164 -12.44 12.34 1.26
CA TYR A 164 -11.31 12.84 2.05
C TYR A 164 -10.71 11.74 2.94
N PHE A 165 -9.42 11.92 3.28
CA PHE A 165 -8.69 11.15 4.29
C PHE A 165 -8.23 12.09 5.40
N SER A 166 -8.38 11.69 6.67
CA SER A 166 -7.91 12.50 7.79
C SER A 166 -7.43 11.68 8.97
N ARG A 167 -6.44 12.22 9.67
CA ARG A 167 -6.05 11.72 11.00
C ARG A 167 -7.06 12.11 12.06
N SER A 168 -7.80 13.20 11.87
CA SER A 168 -8.94 13.58 12.70
C SER A 168 -10.09 12.60 12.53
N VAL A 169 -10.98 12.56 13.52
CA VAL A 169 -12.24 11.79 13.40
C VAL A 169 -13.17 12.48 12.43
N ILE A 170 -13.45 11.85 11.31
CA ILE A 170 -14.38 12.27 10.27
C ILE A 170 -15.33 11.12 9.93
N PRO A 171 -16.65 11.42 9.62
CA PRO A 171 -17.30 12.72 9.76
C PRO A 171 -17.63 13.07 11.22
N PHE A 172 -18.00 14.32 11.43
CA PHE A 172 -18.60 14.74 12.71
C PHE A 172 -20.06 14.25 12.79
N VAL A 173 -20.43 13.54 13.86
CA VAL A 173 -21.79 13.04 14.05
C VAL A 173 -22.57 14.04 14.90
N ARG A 174 -23.31 14.94 14.23
CA ARG A 174 -24.04 16.03 14.89
C ARG A 174 -25.24 15.53 15.69
N GLY A 175 -25.41 16.09 16.88
CA GLY A 175 -26.58 15.79 17.73
C GLY A 175 -26.50 14.47 18.51
N ILE A 176 -25.37 13.82 18.48
CA ILE A 176 -25.10 12.55 19.18
C ILE A 176 -23.90 12.76 20.10
N ASP A 177 -23.93 12.20 21.30
CA ASP A 177 -22.76 12.22 22.20
C ASP A 177 -21.59 11.48 21.53
N ARG A 178 -20.37 12.02 21.72
CA ARG A 178 -19.17 11.45 21.08
C ARG A 178 -18.95 9.99 21.44
N GLN A 179 -19.31 9.57 22.63
CA GLN A 179 -19.19 8.17 23.07
C GLN A 179 -20.10 7.21 22.31
N GLU A 180 -21.19 7.72 21.74
CA GLU A 180 -22.15 6.95 20.96
C GLU A 180 -21.87 6.94 19.46
N TRP A 181 -20.92 7.74 18.96
CA TRP A 181 -20.63 7.90 17.53
C TRP A 181 -20.36 6.57 16.82
N PHE A 182 -19.60 5.69 17.45
CA PHE A 182 -19.24 4.40 16.88
C PHE A 182 -20.46 3.52 16.53
N GLY A 183 -21.50 3.55 17.37
CA GLY A 183 -22.75 2.83 17.11
C GLY A 183 -23.69 3.51 16.12
N LYS A 184 -23.39 4.73 15.67
CA LYS A 184 -24.26 5.54 14.81
C LYS A 184 -23.71 5.78 13.42
N PHE A 185 -22.38 5.72 13.26
CA PHE A 185 -21.74 5.88 11.97
C PHE A 185 -20.66 4.79 11.75
N PRO A 186 -20.65 4.16 10.58
CA PRO A 186 -19.69 3.10 10.25
C PRO A 186 -18.35 3.70 9.79
N PHE A 187 -17.52 4.14 10.74
CA PHE A 187 -16.21 4.71 10.45
C PHE A 187 -15.32 3.74 9.67
N LEU A 188 -14.64 4.23 8.64
CA LEU A 188 -13.76 3.46 7.78
C LEU A 188 -12.30 3.85 7.97
N LYS A 189 -11.47 2.86 8.31
CA LYS A 189 -10.01 2.97 8.46
C LYS A 189 -9.36 2.82 7.09
N HIS A 190 -8.41 3.69 6.77
CA HIS A 190 -7.55 3.54 5.60
C HIS A 190 -6.50 2.46 5.82
N LEU A 191 -6.33 1.57 4.85
CA LEU A 191 -5.22 0.63 4.75
C LEU A 191 -4.24 1.11 3.68
N GLY A 192 -2.94 1.10 4.01
CA GLY A 192 -1.87 1.70 3.22
C GLY A 192 -1.49 0.98 1.92
N ILE A 193 -2.35 0.12 1.39
CA ILE A 193 -2.15 -0.57 0.11
C ILE A 193 -2.83 0.22 -1.01
N TYR A 194 -2.14 0.32 -2.17
CA TYR A 194 -2.66 1.06 -3.31
C TYR A 194 -2.47 0.31 -4.62
N ALA A 195 -3.33 0.65 -5.58
CA ALA A 195 -3.14 0.26 -6.98
C ALA A 195 -3.40 1.46 -7.88
N TYR A 196 -2.63 1.55 -8.97
CA TYR A 196 -2.65 2.69 -9.89
C TYR A 196 -2.65 2.19 -11.33
N ARG A 197 -3.40 2.85 -12.24
CA ARG A 197 -3.10 2.72 -13.66
C ARG A 197 -1.68 3.23 -13.93
N ARG A 198 -0.97 2.60 -14.84
CA ARG A 198 0.44 2.91 -15.13
C ARG A 198 0.67 4.39 -15.48
N GLU A 199 -0.17 4.93 -16.34
CA GLU A 199 -0.12 6.35 -16.72
C GLU A 199 -0.39 7.30 -15.54
N VAL A 200 -1.39 6.95 -14.71
CA VAL A 200 -1.73 7.74 -13.52
C VAL A 200 -0.59 7.75 -12.50
N LEU A 201 0.08 6.60 -12.29
CA LEU A 201 1.26 6.53 -11.43
C LEU A 201 2.34 7.53 -11.89
N ARG A 202 2.64 7.56 -13.19
CA ARG A 202 3.59 8.50 -13.77
C ARG A 202 3.21 9.95 -13.52
N GLU A 203 1.93 10.29 -13.66
CA GLU A 203 1.44 11.65 -13.48
C GLU A 203 1.51 12.09 -12.01
N ILE A 204 1.04 11.26 -11.07
CA ILE A 204 0.95 11.64 -9.65
C ILE A 204 2.32 11.78 -8.99
N THR A 205 3.34 11.10 -9.48
CA THR A 205 4.73 11.24 -8.98
C THR A 205 5.39 12.55 -9.41
N GLN A 206 4.87 13.22 -10.44
CA GLN A 206 5.35 14.53 -10.87
C GLN A 206 4.69 15.70 -10.12
N LEU A 207 3.65 15.42 -9.33
CA LEU A 207 2.94 16.46 -8.59
C LEU A 207 3.79 16.99 -7.42
N PRO A 208 3.86 18.31 -7.23
CA PRO A 208 4.47 18.89 -6.03
C PRO A 208 3.66 18.54 -4.80
N GLN A 209 4.33 18.47 -3.64
CA GLN A 209 3.64 18.30 -2.36
C GLN A 209 2.55 19.35 -2.18
N SER A 210 1.41 18.92 -1.69
CA SER A 210 0.24 19.77 -1.53
C SER A 210 0.05 20.23 -0.07
N PRO A 211 -0.62 21.34 0.19
CA PRO A 211 -0.87 21.83 1.56
C PRO A 211 -1.60 20.81 2.45
N LEU A 212 -2.57 20.08 1.91
CA LEU A 212 -3.31 19.06 2.67
C LEU A 212 -2.42 17.85 3.00
N GLU A 213 -1.59 17.40 2.04
CA GLU A 213 -0.61 16.34 2.27
C GLU A 213 0.35 16.71 3.40
N ILE A 214 0.88 17.96 3.38
CA ILE A 214 1.82 18.43 4.39
C ILE A 214 1.14 18.48 5.77
N ALA A 215 -0.08 19.01 5.83
CA ALA A 215 -0.81 19.18 7.08
C ALA A 215 -1.16 17.84 7.75
N GLU A 216 -1.63 16.89 6.98
CA GLU A 216 -2.07 15.57 7.48
C GLU A 216 -0.94 14.52 7.42
N SER A 217 0.18 14.80 6.73
CA SER A 217 1.22 13.80 6.38
C SER A 217 0.61 12.56 5.72
N LEU A 218 -0.26 12.78 4.73
CA LEU A 218 -0.98 11.77 3.97
C LEU A 218 -0.81 12.04 2.46
N GLU A 219 0.04 11.26 1.79
CA GLU A 219 0.42 11.47 0.39
C GLU A 219 -0.79 11.48 -0.56
N GLN A 220 -1.79 10.66 -0.32
CA GLN A 220 -3.00 10.54 -1.15
C GLN A 220 -3.85 11.83 -1.20
N LEU A 221 -3.66 12.75 -0.27
CA LEU A 221 -4.32 14.05 -0.29
C LEU A 221 -3.78 14.94 -1.41
N ARG A 222 -2.51 14.77 -1.80
CA ARG A 222 -1.93 15.42 -2.98
C ARG A 222 -2.71 15.04 -4.23
N TRP A 223 -3.02 13.76 -4.39
CA TRP A 223 -3.74 13.25 -5.55
C TRP A 223 -5.18 13.76 -5.58
N LEU A 224 -5.92 13.68 -4.46
CA LEU A 224 -7.27 14.22 -4.34
C LEU A 224 -7.31 15.72 -4.63
N GLN A 225 -6.35 16.50 -4.11
CA GLN A 225 -6.26 17.95 -4.31
C GLN A 225 -6.02 18.34 -5.78
N ASN A 226 -5.39 17.43 -6.55
CA ASN A 226 -5.16 17.60 -7.98
C ASN A 226 -6.23 16.94 -8.87
N GLY A 227 -7.36 16.52 -8.27
CA GLY A 227 -8.54 16.04 -9.02
C GLY A 227 -8.53 14.56 -9.37
N TYR A 228 -7.53 13.78 -8.91
CA TYR A 228 -7.54 12.32 -9.08
C TYR A 228 -8.57 11.69 -8.15
N ARG A 229 -9.26 10.67 -8.66
CA ARG A 229 -10.25 9.92 -7.89
C ARG A 229 -9.66 8.62 -7.37
N ILE A 230 -9.88 8.35 -6.08
CA ILE A 230 -9.41 7.14 -5.41
C ILE A 230 -10.59 6.26 -5.06
N ARG A 231 -10.68 5.08 -5.68
CA ARG A 231 -11.70 4.07 -5.35
C ARG A 231 -11.31 3.34 -4.08
N VAL A 232 -12.28 3.13 -3.19
CA VAL A 232 -12.05 2.44 -1.91
C VAL A 232 -12.75 1.09 -1.93
N GLY A 233 -11.97 0.01 -1.92
CA GLY A 233 -12.51 -1.33 -1.70
C GLY A 233 -12.62 -1.61 -0.20
N GLU A 234 -13.76 -2.16 0.26
CA GLU A 234 -13.89 -2.56 1.67
C GLU A 234 -13.39 -4.00 1.88
N THR A 235 -12.74 -4.23 3.01
CA THR A 235 -12.25 -5.54 3.47
C THR A 235 -12.43 -5.68 4.97
N ASP A 236 -12.65 -6.91 5.44
CA ASP A 236 -12.72 -7.22 6.86
C ASP A 236 -11.35 -7.61 7.44
N VAL A 237 -10.35 -7.76 6.59
CA VAL A 237 -9.00 -8.16 6.98
C VAL A 237 -8.15 -6.93 7.28
N GLU A 238 -7.49 -6.95 8.42
CA GLU A 238 -6.45 -5.98 8.78
C GLU A 238 -5.08 -6.65 8.75
N THR A 239 -4.12 -6.02 8.09
CA THR A 239 -2.73 -6.44 8.15
C THR A 239 -2.03 -5.78 9.33
N VAL A 240 -1.20 -6.54 10.01
CA VAL A 240 -0.31 -6.01 11.05
C VAL A 240 1.03 -5.69 10.39
N GLY A 241 1.30 -4.41 10.23
CA GLY A 241 2.60 -3.94 9.76
C GLY A 241 3.66 -4.13 10.85
N ILE A 242 4.89 -4.41 10.43
CA ILE A 242 6.05 -4.48 11.33
C ILE A 242 6.80 -3.15 11.24
N ASP A 243 6.62 -2.29 12.24
CA ASP A 243 7.25 -0.97 12.28
C ASP A 243 8.36 -0.86 13.34
N THR A 244 8.29 -1.70 14.35
CA THR A 244 9.23 -1.74 15.48
C THR A 244 9.67 -3.16 15.76
N PRO A 245 10.77 -3.37 16.54
CA PRO A 245 11.14 -4.71 17.01
C PRO A 245 10.05 -5.40 17.83
N GLU A 246 9.24 -4.64 18.56
CA GLU A 246 8.12 -5.15 19.36
C GLU A 246 6.99 -5.66 18.44
N ASP A 247 6.77 -5.02 17.29
CA ASP A 247 5.83 -5.53 16.29
C ASP A 247 6.30 -6.86 15.72
N LEU A 248 7.61 -7.02 15.49
CA LEU A 248 8.18 -8.28 15.01
C LEU A 248 7.95 -9.42 16.03
N GLN A 249 8.14 -9.15 17.33
CA GLN A 249 7.89 -10.15 18.37
C GLN A 249 6.41 -10.56 18.40
N ARG A 250 5.49 -9.59 18.25
CA ARG A 250 4.04 -9.89 18.14
C ARG A 250 3.71 -10.71 16.90
N ALA A 251 4.34 -10.37 15.78
CA ALA A 251 4.20 -11.10 14.53
C ALA A 251 4.71 -12.55 14.63
N GLU A 252 5.82 -12.79 15.33
CA GLU A 252 6.35 -14.13 15.61
C GLU A 252 5.39 -14.94 16.47
N ALA A 253 4.85 -14.34 17.53
CA ALA A 253 3.85 -14.99 18.37
C ALA A 253 2.56 -15.33 17.59
N PHE A 254 2.13 -14.47 16.68
CA PHE A 254 0.98 -14.72 15.81
C PHE A 254 1.27 -15.90 14.87
N LEU A 255 2.44 -15.94 14.23
CA LEU A 255 2.82 -17.00 13.29
C LEU A 255 2.93 -18.37 13.97
N ALA A 256 3.37 -18.42 15.25
CA ALA A 256 3.50 -19.65 16.02
C ALA A 256 2.13 -20.26 16.42
N ASN A 257 1.06 -19.46 16.41
CA ASN A 257 -0.30 -19.87 16.80
C ASN A 257 -1.26 -20.05 15.59
N SER A 258 -0.77 -19.84 14.36
CA SER A 258 -1.51 -19.99 13.09
C SER A 258 -1.18 -21.31 12.41
#